data_644c3d3e43c3781fc9c3d17532881e54
#
_entry.id   644c3d3e43c3781fc9c3d17532881e54
#
_cell.length_a   1.000
_cell.length_b   1.000
_cell.length_c   1.000
_cell.angle_alpha   90.00
_cell.angle_beta   90.00
_cell.angle_gamma   90.00
#
_symmetry.space_group_name_H-M   'P 1'
#
loop_
_entity.id
_entity.type
_entity.pdbx_description
1 polymer ?
#
loop_
_entity_poly.entity_id
_entity_poly.type
_entity_poly.pdbx_seq_one_letter_code
_entity_poly.pdbx_strand_id
1 'polypeptide(L)'
;EDLYPIFTKASSQQELDQTNAWIPIPDEVREQYKSYRCTPLVRAYALEKALDTPAHIYFKNESVSPVGSHKLNSALAQAWYCKNEGVTNVTTETGAGQWGTALSYACRQFGLELAVYMVKISFEQKPYRRSMMQTFGAQVTPSPSMSTRAGKDILTVDPNCNGSLGTAISEAIELAINTPNCKYCLGSVLNHVSLHQTVIGLEAEKQMEMAGEYPDKIIACFGGGSNFSGIAFPFMRHNILEGKTTEFIAAEPEACPKLTRGKFEYDFGDESGYTPLLPMYTIGHNFQPANIHAGGLRYHGAGVIISQLLKDGYLHGVDIKQNDSFKAGLLFARTE
;
A
#
# COMPACT_ATOMS: atom_id res chain seq x y z
N GLU A 1 -21.30 -3.25 9.94
CA GLU A 1 -21.18 -4.55 10.65
C GLU A 1 -20.63 -5.64 9.72
N ASP A 2 -20.93 -5.63 8.42
CA ASP A 2 -20.50 -6.65 7.45
C ASP A 2 -18.97 -6.75 7.28
N LEU A 3 -18.22 -5.72 7.64
CA LEU A 3 -16.76 -5.72 7.62
C LEU A 3 -16.12 -6.35 8.87
N TYR A 4 -16.85 -6.43 9.99
CA TYR A 4 -16.30 -6.90 11.26
C TYR A 4 -15.83 -8.36 11.29
N PRO A 5 -16.36 -9.29 10.50
CA PRO A 5 -15.78 -10.63 10.42
C PRO A 5 -14.34 -10.63 9.89
N ILE A 6 -14.00 -9.70 9.00
CA ILE A 6 -12.72 -9.63 8.30
C ILE A 6 -11.76 -8.67 9.01
N PHE A 7 -12.21 -7.43 9.29
CA PHE A 7 -11.38 -6.35 9.85
C PHE A 7 -11.71 -6.08 11.31
N THR A 8 -10.82 -5.35 11.99
CA THR A 8 -11.11 -4.76 13.30
C THR A 8 -12.25 -3.75 13.22
N LYS A 9 -12.96 -3.54 14.32
CA LYS A 9 -14.02 -2.52 14.38
C LYS A 9 -13.45 -1.12 14.13
N ALA A 10 -12.28 -0.81 14.70
CA ALA A 10 -11.62 0.48 14.51
C ALA A 10 -11.28 0.73 13.03
N SER A 11 -10.66 -0.24 12.33
CA SER A 11 -10.38 -0.10 10.90
C SER A 11 -11.66 0.03 10.07
N SER A 12 -12.70 -0.74 10.39
CA SER A 12 -13.99 -0.67 9.71
C SER A 12 -14.69 0.67 9.91
N GLN A 13 -14.60 1.26 11.11
CA GLN A 13 -15.14 2.59 11.38
C GLN A 13 -14.39 3.67 10.59
N GLN A 14 -13.06 3.61 10.55
CA GLN A 14 -12.25 4.54 9.77
C GLN A 14 -12.48 4.38 8.26
N GLU A 15 -12.76 3.17 7.78
CA GLU A 15 -13.09 2.91 6.37
C GLU A 15 -14.34 3.66 5.93
N LEU A 16 -15.33 3.76 6.80
CA LEU A 16 -16.65 4.33 6.54
C LEU A 16 -16.84 5.74 7.08
N ASP A 17 -15.85 6.32 7.76
CA ASP A 17 -15.97 7.64 8.37
C ASP A 17 -15.97 8.75 7.30
N GLN A 18 -17.07 9.51 7.28
CA GLN A 18 -17.28 10.64 6.37
C GLN A 18 -17.41 11.97 7.12
N THR A 19 -17.18 11.97 8.43
CA THR A 19 -17.51 13.10 9.29
C THR A 19 -16.30 13.71 9.99
N ASN A 20 -15.30 12.90 10.33
CA ASN A 20 -14.14 13.34 11.07
C ASN A 20 -12.98 13.71 10.12
N ALA A 21 -12.68 15.00 10.03
CA ALA A 21 -11.55 15.50 9.26
C ALA A 21 -10.19 15.06 9.84
N TRP A 22 -10.14 14.80 11.15
CA TRP A 22 -8.94 14.43 11.89
C TRP A 22 -9.21 13.24 12.79
N ILE A 23 -8.38 12.21 12.67
CA ILE A 23 -8.43 11.03 13.52
C ILE A 23 -7.11 10.94 14.29
N PRO A 24 -7.15 10.89 15.64
CA PRO A 24 -5.93 10.86 16.45
C PRO A 24 -5.17 9.56 16.25
N ILE A 25 -3.85 9.66 16.10
CA ILE A 25 -2.96 8.49 16.10
C ILE A 25 -2.85 7.99 17.54
N PRO A 26 -3.13 6.71 17.83
CA PRO A 26 -2.98 6.14 19.17
C PRO A 26 -1.58 6.36 19.77
N ASP A 27 -1.51 6.56 21.07
CA ASP A 27 -0.25 6.87 21.75
C ASP A 27 0.79 5.77 21.56
N GLU A 28 0.39 4.51 21.64
CA GLU A 28 1.28 3.36 21.44
C GLU A 28 1.82 3.29 20.01
N VAL A 29 1.03 3.68 19.02
CA VAL A 29 1.49 3.79 17.63
C VAL A 29 2.48 4.96 17.50
N ARG A 30 2.22 6.09 18.14
CA ARG A 30 3.15 7.24 18.16
C ARG A 30 4.48 6.89 18.82
N GLU A 31 4.46 6.08 19.89
CA GLU A 31 5.70 5.59 20.52
C GLU A 31 6.52 4.76 19.54
N GLN A 32 5.90 3.86 18.74
CA GLN A 32 6.60 3.11 17.72
C GLN A 32 7.15 4.04 16.61
N TYR A 33 6.40 5.06 16.22
CA TYR A 33 6.83 6.04 15.23
C TYR A 33 8.10 6.80 15.66
N LYS A 34 8.32 7.08 16.92
CA LYS A 34 9.52 7.77 17.42
C LYS A 34 10.83 7.07 17.03
N SER A 35 10.80 5.77 16.75
CA SER A 35 11.99 5.01 16.35
C SER A 35 12.52 5.36 14.95
N TYR A 36 11.70 5.98 14.06
CA TYR A 36 12.10 6.27 12.68
C TYR A 36 11.47 7.53 12.07
N ARG A 37 10.46 8.11 12.71
CA ARG A 37 9.82 9.37 12.26
C ARG A 37 10.35 10.53 13.09
N CYS A 38 10.41 11.73 12.56
CA CYS A 38 10.03 12.19 11.22
C CYS A 38 10.99 11.68 10.13
N THR A 39 10.48 11.15 9.02
CA THR A 39 11.34 10.72 7.91
C THR A 39 11.88 11.93 7.13
N PRO A 40 13.09 11.85 6.54
CA PRO A 40 13.69 12.99 5.86
C PRO A 40 12.91 13.44 4.62
N LEU A 41 12.79 14.74 4.44
CA LEU A 41 12.53 15.38 3.15
C LEU A 41 13.85 15.95 2.64
N VAL A 42 14.34 15.44 1.51
CA VAL A 42 15.68 15.75 1.01
C VAL A 42 15.56 16.45 -0.33
N ARG A 43 16.32 17.55 -0.51
CA ARG A 43 16.43 18.19 -1.82
C ARG A 43 17.50 17.50 -2.66
N ALA A 44 17.13 17.12 -3.85
CA ALA A 44 17.93 16.32 -4.78
C ALA A 44 18.80 17.21 -5.69
N TYR A 45 19.75 17.95 -5.13
CA TYR A 45 20.60 18.91 -5.86
C TYR A 45 21.39 18.28 -7.01
N ALA A 46 21.92 17.06 -6.80
CA ALA A 46 22.72 16.43 -7.85
C ALA A 46 21.82 15.91 -8.99
N LEU A 47 20.60 15.46 -8.67
CA LEU A 47 19.61 15.07 -9.67
C LEU A 47 19.12 16.29 -10.47
N GLU A 48 18.82 17.43 -9.82
CA GLU A 48 18.47 18.70 -10.50
C GLU A 48 19.52 19.07 -11.53
N LYS A 49 20.80 19.00 -11.13
CA LYS A 49 21.94 19.29 -12.02
C LYS A 49 22.05 18.25 -13.16
N ALA A 50 21.88 16.97 -12.88
CA ALA A 50 21.97 15.92 -13.88
C ALA A 50 20.85 15.99 -14.94
N LEU A 51 19.69 16.52 -14.56
CA LEU A 51 18.55 16.75 -15.45
C LEU A 51 18.58 18.09 -16.17
N ASP A 52 19.55 18.95 -15.85
CA ASP A 52 19.65 20.33 -16.36
C ASP A 52 18.32 21.09 -16.25
N THR A 53 17.71 21.02 -15.05
CA THR A 53 16.38 21.58 -14.79
C THR A 53 16.44 22.73 -13.76
N PRO A 54 15.64 23.81 -13.92
CA PRO A 54 15.48 24.83 -12.89
C PRO A 54 14.53 24.40 -11.75
N ALA A 55 13.87 23.23 -11.87
CA ALA A 55 12.94 22.75 -10.85
C ALA A 55 13.67 22.36 -9.56
N HIS A 56 13.09 22.71 -8.42
CA HIS A 56 13.53 22.23 -7.13
C HIS A 56 12.91 20.85 -6.87
N ILE A 57 13.74 19.80 -6.83
CA ILE A 57 13.30 18.41 -6.67
C ILE A 57 13.51 17.97 -5.22
N TYR A 58 12.44 17.57 -4.57
CA TYR A 58 12.48 16.98 -3.22
C TYR A 58 11.99 15.53 -3.24
N PHE A 59 12.56 14.69 -2.38
CA PHE A 59 12.01 13.36 -2.15
C PHE A 59 11.81 13.10 -0.65
N LYS A 60 10.65 12.56 -0.30
CA LYS A 60 10.31 12.13 1.04
C LYS A 60 10.80 10.70 1.22
N ASN A 61 11.83 10.51 2.04
CA ASN A 61 12.53 9.23 2.16
C ASN A 61 11.92 8.31 3.23
N GLU A 62 10.95 7.51 2.83
CA GLU A 62 10.33 6.49 3.69
C GLU A 62 11.17 5.19 3.83
N SER A 63 12.31 5.07 3.12
CA SER A 63 13.18 3.90 3.20
C SER A 63 13.96 3.79 4.51
N VAL A 64 14.00 4.86 5.29
CA VAL A 64 14.66 4.89 6.61
C VAL A 64 13.91 4.13 7.70
N SER A 65 12.69 3.68 7.43
CA SER A 65 11.94 2.84 8.36
C SER A 65 12.64 1.49 8.60
N PRO A 66 12.43 0.81 9.75
CA PRO A 66 13.05 -0.49 10.04
C PRO A 66 12.82 -1.58 8.99
N VAL A 67 11.82 -1.40 8.13
CA VAL A 67 11.44 -2.36 7.06
C VAL A 67 11.71 -1.83 5.65
N GLY A 68 12.30 -0.63 5.53
CA GLY A 68 12.68 -0.03 4.26
C GLY A 68 11.49 0.43 3.40
N SER A 69 10.33 0.76 3.98
CA SER A 69 9.17 1.24 3.22
C SER A 69 8.15 2.00 4.09
N HIS A 70 7.31 2.83 3.43
CA HIS A 70 6.18 3.54 4.03
C HIS A 70 5.10 2.61 4.64
N LYS A 71 5.07 1.35 4.25
CA LYS A 71 4.01 0.41 4.66
C LYS A 71 3.96 0.19 6.17
N LEU A 72 5.08 0.40 6.86
CA LEU A 72 5.16 0.28 8.31
C LEU A 72 4.19 1.23 9.05
N ASN A 73 3.91 2.40 8.49
CA ASN A 73 3.00 3.37 9.11
C ASN A 73 1.60 2.76 9.35
N SER A 74 1.02 2.16 8.31
CA SER A 74 -0.28 1.50 8.43
C SER A 74 -0.20 0.15 9.16
N ALA A 75 0.90 -0.60 8.99
CA ALA A 75 1.08 -1.88 9.66
C ALA A 75 1.05 -1.76 11.18
N LEU A 76 1.72 -0.75 11.74
CA LEU A 76 1.72 -0.47 13.18
C LEU A 76 0.31 -0.10 13.67
N ALA A 77 -0.41 0.75 12.94
CA ALA A 77 -1.77 1.13 13.29
C ALA A 77 -2.72 -0.08 13.29
N GLN A 78 -2.73 -0.88 12.22
CA GLN A 78 -3.60 -2.05 12.11
C GLN A 78 -3.26 -3.13 13.16
N ALA A 79 -1.97 -3.40 13.40
CA ALA A 79 -1.55 -4.36 14.41
C ALA A 79 -1.95 -3.88 15.82
N TRP A 80 -1.83 -2.59 16.12
CA TRP A 80 -2.28 -2.04 17.39
C TRP A 80 -3.79 -2.18 17.58
N TYR A 81 -4.61 -1.89 16.54
CA TYR A 81 -6.06 -2.10 16.59
C TYR A 81 -6.41 -3.57 16.82
N CYS A 82 -5.73 -4.49 16.15
CA CYS A 82 -5.89 -5.92 16.42
C CYS A 82 -5.61 -6.25 17.88
N LYS A 83 -4.47 -5.79 18.42
CA LYS A 83 -4.10 -6.01 19.82
C LYS A 83 -5.12 -5.42 20.79
N ASN A 84 -5.57 -4.19 20.55
CA ASN A 84 -6.50 -3.48 21.40
C ASN A 84 -7.90 -4.12 21.43
N GLU A 85 -8.31 -4.81 20.35
CA GLU A 85 -9.56 -5.56 20.26
C GLU A 85 -9.43 -7.03 20.71
N GLY A 86 -8.28 -7.43 21.29
CA GLY A 86 -8.06 -8.79 21.81
C GLY A 86 -7.83 -9.86 20.74
N VAL A 87 -7.52 -9.44 19.50
CA VAL A 87 -7.13 -10.35 18.41
C VAL A 87 -5.78 -10.98 18.74
N THR A 88 -5.63 -12.26 18.45
CA THR A 88 -4.39 -13.02 18.68
C THR A 88 -3.72 -13.44 17.38
N ASN A 89 -4.50 -13.68 16.33
CA ASN A 89 -4.03 -14.13 15.03
C ASN A 89 -4.35 -13.09 13.95
N VAL A 90 -3.38 -12.83 13.09
CA VAL A 90 -3.52 -11.92 11.95
C VAL A 90 -3.19 -12.66 10.67
N THR A 91 -3.94 -12.40 9.61
CA THR A 91 -3.63 -12.90 8.27
C THR A 91 -3.42 -11.74 7.32
N THR A 92 -2.64 -11.96 6.28
CA THR A 92 -2.46 -11.00 5.21
C THR A 92 -1.93 -11.65 3.94
N GLU A 93 -2.06 -10.93 2.84
CA GLU A 93 -1.36 -11.21 1.60
C GLU A 93 -0.08 -10.36 1.48
N THR A 94 0.77 -10.73 0.56
CA THR A 94 1.85 -9.85 0.09
C THR A 94 2.26 -10.18 -1.34
N GLY A 95 2.40 -9.17 -2.19
CA GLY A 95 2.93 -9.33 -3.54
C GLY A 95 4.43 -9.57 -3.53
N ALA A 96 5.21 -8.50 -3.47
CA ALA A 96 6.68 -8.53 -3.47
C ALA A 96 7.33 -8.73 -2.09
N GLY A 97 6.55 -8.87 -1.02
CA GLY A 97 7.00 -9.06 0.34
C GLY A 97 7.15 -7.79 1.19
N GLN A 98 6.97 -6.60 0.64
CA GLN A 98 7.11 -5.36 1.42
C GLN A 98 6.04 -5.22 2.50
N TRP A 99 4.77 -5.47 2.15
CA TRP A 99 3.68 -5.41 3.11
C TRP A 99 3.78 -6.51 4.16
N GLY A 100 4.01 -7.76 3.73
CA GLY A 100 4.23 -8.87 4.66
C GLY A 100 5.37 -8.59 5.65
N THR A 101 6.49 -8.01 5.19
CA THR A 101 7.60 -7.61 6.07
C THR A 101 7.19 -6.54 7.08
N ALA A 102 6.45 -5.51 6.63
CA ALA A 102 6.00 -4.43 7.51
C ALA A 102 5.04 -4.93 8.59
N LEU A 103 4.08 -5.77 8.19
CA LEU A 103 3.11 -6.33 9.13
C LEU A 103 3.76 -7.37 10.07
N SER A 104 4.74 -8.17 9.59
CA SER A 104 5.50 -9.09 10.45
C SER A 104 6.23 -8.35 11.56
N TYR A 105 6.89 -7.23 11.22
CA TYR A 105 7.52 -6.37 12.21
C TYR A 105 6.48 -5.83 13.22
N ALA A 106 5.37 -5.27 12.72
CA ALA A 106 4.34 -4.68 13.57
C ALA A 106 3.67 -5.73 14.49
N CYS A 107 3.33 -6.91 13.97
CA CYS A 107 2.78 -8.00 14.76
C CYS A 107 3.73 -8.43 15.88
N ARG A 108 5.04 -8.48 15.59
CA ARG A 108 6.06 -8.80 16.61
C ARG A 108 6.08 -7.76 17.73
N GLN A 109 5.95 -6.46 17.41
CA GLN A 109 5.92 -5.38 18.41
C GLN A 109 4.70 -5.50 19.35
N PHE A 110 3.57 -5.96 18.84
CA PHE A 110 2.33 -6.06 19.62
C PHE A 110 2.00 -7.48 20.11
N GLY A 111 2.88 -8.45 19.88
CA GLY A 111 2.72 -9.83 20.36
C GLY A 111 1.59 -10.61 19.67
N LEU A 112 1.43 -10.42 18.35
CA LEU A 112 0.45 -11.09 17.52
C LEU A 112 1.09 -12.16 16.65
N GLU A 113 0.39 -13.28 16.44
CA GLU A 113 0.77 -14.29 15.45
C GLU A 113 0.36 -13.84 14.05
N LEU A 114 1.19 -14.13 13.04
CA LEU A 114 0.93 -13.69 11.67
C LEU A 114 1.12 -14.81 10.65
N ALA A 115 0.09 -15.03 9.81
CA ALA A 115 0.16 -15.85 8.60
C ALA A 115 0.14 -14.95 7.34
N VAL A 116 1.11 -15.14 6.45
CA VAL A 116 1.30 -14.36 5.23
C VAL A 116 1.18 -15.25 4.00
N TYR A 117 0.25 -14.92 3.09
CA TYR A 117 0.17 -15.51 1.77
C TYR A 117 0.97 -14.64 0.78
N MET A 118 2.08 -15.16 0.29
CA MET A 118 2.96 -14.44 -0.63
C MET A 118 2.80 -14.96 -2.06
N VAL A 119 2.56 -14.06 -3.01
CA VAL A 119 2.45 -14.41 -4.43
C VAL A 119 3.63 -15.30 -4.85
N LYS A 120 3.34 -16.50 -5.37
CA LYS A 120 4.30 -17.60 -5.61
C LYS A 120 5.55 -17.18 -6.37
N ILE A 121 5.38 -16.47 -7.49
CA ILE A 121 6.53 -16.00 -8.27
C ILE A 121 7.45 -15.08 -7.45
N SER A 122 6.91 -14.23 -6.60
CA SER A 122 7.71 -13.37 -5.71
C SER A 122 8.32 -14.14 -4.55
N PHE A 123 7.63 -15.15 -4.03
CA PHE A 123 8.17 -16.05 -3.00
C PHE A 123 9.45 -16.75 -3.47
N GLU A 124 9.50 -17.15 -4.74
CA GLU A 124 10.66 -17.78 -5.36
C GLU A 124 11.76 -16.77 -5.70
N GLN A 125 11.41 -15.64 -6.31
CA GLN A 125 12.36 -14.62 -6.77
C GLN A 125 12.96 -13.77 -5.66
N LYS A 126 12.32 -13.68 -4.48
CA LYS A 126 12.72 -12.78 -3.39
C LYS A 126 12.88 -13.51 -2.05
N PRO A 127 13.81 -14.48 -1.97
CA PRO A 127 13.98 -15.33 -0.78
C PRO A 127 14.31 -14.53 0.48
N TYR A 128 15.05 -13.41 0.36
CA TYR A 128 15.40 -12.57 1.51
C TYR A 128 14.20 -11.89 2.16
N ARG A 129 13.15 -11.57 1.39
CA ARG A 129 11.90 -11.04 1.96
C ARG A 129 11.21 -12.07 2.82
N ARG A 130 11.15 -13.31 2.36
CA ARG A 130 10.62 -14.44 3.14
C ARG A 130 11.42 -14.64 4.43
N SER A 131 12.75 -14.68 4.34
CA SER A 131 13.61 -14.84 5.51
C SER A 131 13.40 -13.72 6.53
N MET A 132 13.24 -12.48 6.08
CA MET A 132 12.99 -11.33 6.94
C MET A 132 11.64 -11.45 7.67
N MET A 133 10.57 -11.82 6.97
CA MET A 133 9.26 -12.07 7.59
C MET A 133 9.32 -13.19 8.64
N GLN A 134 10.01 -14.30 8.33
CA GLN A 134 10.21 -15.41 9.25
C GLN A 134 11.06 -15.03 10.47
N THR A 135 12.07 -14.15 10.30
CA THR A 135 12.86 -13.62 11.42
C THR A 135 12.01 -12.82 12.40
N PHE A 136 10.97 -12.12 11.92
CA PHE A 136 9.98 -11.45 12.77
C PHE A 136 8.90 -12.39 13.34
N GLY A 137 8.92 -13.68 12.99
CA GLY A 137 8.03 -14.70 13.53
C GLY A 137 6.83 -15.04 12.63
N ALA A 138 6.71 -14.47 11.43
CA ALA A 138 5.59 -14.76 10.55
C ALA A 138 5.71 -16.15 9.90
N GLN A 139 4.58 -16.82 9.71
CA GLN A 139 4.44 -17.99 8.84
C GLN A 139 4.18 -17.50 7.41
N VAL A 140 5.00 -17.92 6.44
CA VAL A 140 4.91 -17.46 5.06
C VAL A 140 4.62 -18.61 4.12
N THR A 141 3.48 -18.54 3.43
CA THR A 141 2.99 -19.57 2.50
C THR A 141 2.97 -19.01 1.08
N PRO A 142 3.50 -19.72 0.06
CA PRO A 142 3.34 -19.32 -1.33
C PRO A 142 1.87 -19.44 -1.77
N SER A 143 1.36 -18.44 -2.49
CA SER A 143 -0.01 -18.37 -3.00
C SER A 143 -0.02 -18.40 -4.54
N PRO A 144 -0.86 -19.27 -5.18
CA PRO A 144 -1.87 -20.14 -4.57
C PRO A 144 -1.30 -21.34 -3.84
N SER A 145 -2.01 -21.79 -2.80
CA SER A 145 -1.61 -22.92 -1.95
C SER A 145 -2.67 -24.01 -1.85
N MET A 146 -2.26 -25.20 -1.43
CA MET A 146 -3.19 -26.30 -1.13
C MET A 146 -3.79 -26.22 0.29
N SER A 147 -3.52 -25.17 1.06
CA SER A 147 -4.01 -25.01 2.42
C SER A 147 -5.41 -24.40 2.51
N THR A 148 -5.86 -23.69 1.48
CA THR A 148 -7.15 -23.03 1.40
C THR A 148 -8.01 -23.60 0.27
N ARG A 149 -9.32 -23.35 0.32
CA ARG A 149 -10.22 -23.72 -0.79
C ARG A 149 -9.93 -22.84 -2.02
N ALA A 150 -9.81 -21.52 -1.83
CA ALA A 150 -9.49 -20.59 -2.91
C ALA A 150 -8.23 -20.99 -3.67
N GLY A 151 -7.14 -21.32 -2.96
CA GLY A 151 -5.91 -21.78 -3.59
C GLY A 151 -6.06 -23.12 -4.32
N LYS A 152 -6.78 -24.10 -3.74
CA LYS A 152 -7.06 -25.40 -4.37
C LYS A 152 -7.86 -25.26 -5.66
N ASP A 153 -8.89 -24.42 -5.66
CA ASP A 153 -9.75 -24.21 -6.82
C ASP A 153 -8.92 -23.65 -8.01
N ILE A 154 -8.05 -22.67 -7.75
CA ILE A 154 -7.14 -22.10 -8.75
C ILE A 154 -6.13 -23.14 -9.25
N LEU A 155 -5.48 -23.89 -8.35
CA LEU A 155 -4.49 -24.91 -8.73
C LEU A 155 -5.12 -26.12 -9.43
N THR A 156 -6.40 -26.34 -9.27
CA THR A 156 -7.15 -27.36 -10.04
C THR A 156 -7.32 -26.95 -11.50
N VAL A 157 -7.53 -25.66 -11.75
CA VAL A 157 -7.67 -25.10 -13.10
C VAL A 157 -6.30 -24.94 -13.77
N ASP A 158 -5.32 -24.37 -13.06
CA ASP A 158 -3.94 -24.18 -13.51
C ASP A 158 -2.93 -24.60 -12.43
N PRO A 159 -2.41 -25.84 -12.46
CA PRO A 159 -1.42 -26.34 -11.52
C PRO A 159 -0.11 -25.52 -11.49
N ASN A 160 0.18 -24.79 -12.57
CA ASN A 160 1.39 -23.98 -12.71
C ASN A 160 1.14 -22.48 -12.45
N CYS A 161 -0.03 -22.11 -11.95
CA CYS A 161 -0.37 -20.73 -11.66
C CYS A 161 0.70 -20.06 -10.79
N ASN A 162 1.16 -18.88 -11.23
CA ASN A 162 2.15 -18.08 -10.50
C ASN A 162 1.53 -17.22 -9.41
N GLY A 163 0.20 -17.20 -9.33
CA GLY A 163 -0.57 -16.41 -8.39
C GLY A 163 -0.65 -14.93 -8.75
N SER A 164 -1.66 -14.31 -8.20
CA SER A 164 -1.88 -12.87 -8.24
C SER A 164 -2.00 -12.32 -6.83
N LEU A 165 -2.04 -11.00 -6.68
CA LEU A 165 -2.37 -10.40 -5.40
C LEU A 165 -3.82 -10.71 -5.00
N GLY A 166 -4.75 -10.73 -5.96
CA GLY A 166 -6.14 -11.11 -5.75
C GLY A 166 -6.29 -12.53 -5.20
N THR A 167 -5.55 -13.50 -5.75
CA THR A 167 -5.49 -14.87 -5.23
C THR A 167 -5.02 -14.91 -3.76
N ALA A 168 -3.92 -14.21 -3.47
CA ALA A 168 -3.35 -14.21 -2.12
C ALA A 168 -4.28 -13.51 -1.09
N ILE A 169 -5.04 -12.49 -1.52
CA ILE A 169 -6.09 -11.85 -0.71
C ILE A 169 -7.20 -12.87 -0.37
N SER A 170 -7.71 -13.60 -1.38
CA SER A 170 -8.74 -14.62 -1.17
C SER A 170 -8.31 -15.66 -0.14
N GLU A 171 -7.10 -16.18 -0.24
CA GLU A 171 -6.57 -17.16 0.71
C GLU A 171 -6.42 -16.59 2.13
N ALA A 172 -5.92 -15.36 2.25
CA ALA A 172 -5.74 -14.70 3.54
C ALA A 172 -7.08 -14.42 4.24
N ILE A 173 -8.09 -13.97 3.50
CA ILE A 173 -9.44 -13.72 4.03
C ILE A 173 -10.12 -15.04 4.42
N GLU A 174 -10.01 -16.09 3.59
CA GLU A 174 -10.55 -17.41 3.93
C GLU A 174 -9.98 -17.93 5.25
N LEU A 175 -8.66 -17.78 5.45
CA LEU A 175 -8.04 -18.19 6.72
C LEU A 175 -8.53 -17.32 7.89
N ALA A 176 -8.69 -16.00 7.69
CA ALA A 176 -9.17 -15.09 8.73
C ALA A 176 -10.56 -15.46 9.22
N ILE A 177 -11.48 -15.72 8.28
CA ILE A 177 -12.89 -16.05 8.61
C ILE A 177 -13.00 -17.39 9.31
N ASN A 178 -12.16 -18.36 8.96
CA ASN A 178 -12.21 -19.73 9.50
C ASN A 178 -11.34 -19.93 10.76
N THR A 179 -10.62 -18.91 11.21
CA THR A 179 -9.75 -18.99 12.40
C THR A 179 -10.35 -18.16 13.54
N PRO A 180 -10.61 -18.75 14.72
CA PRO A 180 -11.07 -17.99 15.88
C PRO A 180 -10.09 -16.85 16.24
N ASN A 181 -10.64 -15.72 16.68
CA ASN A 181 -9.84 -14.57 17.12
C ASN A 181 -8.82 -14.08 16.09
N CYS A 182 -9.17 -14.15 14.81
CA CYS A 182 -8.32 -13.78 13.70
C CYS A 182 -8.91 -12.57 12.94
N LYS A 183 -8.03 -11.71 12.44
CA LYS A 183 -8.39 -10.58 11.55
C LYS A 183 -7.42 -10.51 10.38
N TYR A 184 -7.94 -10.04 9.26
CA TYR A 184 -7.18 -9.74 8.07
C TYR A 184 -6.71 -8.28 8.07
N CYS A 185 -5.46 -8.05 7.70
CA CYS A 185 -4.88 -6.71 7.53
C CYS A 185 -4.45 -6.51 6.08
N LEU A 186 -4.71 -5.33 5.52
CA LEU A 186 -4.46 -4.99 4.11
C LEU A 186 -3.49 -3.82 3.97
N GLY A 187 -2.54 -3.92 3.04
CA GLY A 187 -1.45 -2.95 2.89
C GLY A 187 -1.71 -1.79 1.92
N SER A 188 -2.88 -1.70 1.29
CA SER A 188 -3.26 -0.63 0.35
C SER A 188 -4.75 -0.69 0.04
N VAL A 189 -5.22 0.12 -0.92
CA VAL A 189 -6.58 0.15 -1.49
C VAL A 189 -7.62 0.80 -0.58
N LEU A 190 -7.77 0.33 0.65
CA LEU A 190 -8.82 0.78 1.57
C LEU A 190 -8.55 2.18 2.15
N ASN A 191 -9.63 2.87 2.50
CA ASN A 191 -9.58 4.26 2.97
C ASN A 191 -8.83 4.39 4.29
N HIS A 192 -9.01 3.45 5.23
CA HIS A 192 -8.28 3.47 6.49
C HIS A 192 -6.76 3.31 6.29
N VAL A 193 -6.33 2.54 5.28
CA VAL A 193 -4.91 2.44 4.95
C VAL A 193 -4.38 3.77 4.40
N SER A 194 -5.13 4.41 3.50
CA SER A 194 -4.81 5.74 2.98
C SER A 194 -4.71 6.77 4.10
N LEU A 195 -5.65 6.76 5.04
CA LEU A 195 -5.65 7.60 6.24
C LEU A 195 -4.37 7.41 7.08
N HIS A 196 -4.00 6.16 7.40
CA HIS A 196 -2.78 5.89 8.19
C HIS A 196 -1.51 6.39 7.50
N GLN A 197 -1.48 6.46 6.17
CA GLN A 197 -0.33 6.93 5.43
C GLN A 197 -0.22 8.46 5.39
N THR A 198 -1.28 9.21 5.71
CA THR A 198 -1.25 10.69 5.64
C THR A 198 -0.22 11.33 6.56
N VAL A 199 0.28 10.63 7.56
CA VAL A 199 1.43 11.06 8.37
C VAL A 199 2.64 11.49 7.52
N ILE A 200 2.82 10.90 6.34
CA ILE A 200 3.89 11.22 5.37
C ILE A 200 3.73 12.66 4.87
N GLY A 201 2.55 12.99 4.35
CA GLY A 201 2.24 14.32 3.82
C GLY A 201 2.16 15.38 4.90
N LEU A 202 1.58 15.06 6.08
CA LEU A 202 1.53 15.99 7.22
C LEU A 202 2.93 16.40 7.70
N GLU A 203 3.89 15.49 7.69
CA GLU A 203 5.29 15.83 7.95
C GLU A 203 5.89 16.62 6.80
N ALA A 204 5.63 16.22 5.56
CA ALA A 204 6.16 16.91 4.37
C ALA A 204 5.68 18.37 4.28
N GLU A 205 4.43 18.66 4.65
CA GLU A 205 3.91 20.04 4.77
C GLU A 205 4.80 20.90 5.69
N LYS A 206 5.09 20.38 6.89
CA LYS A 206 5.95 21.08 7.85
C LYS A 206 7.38 21.23 7.37
N GLN A 207 7.91 20.22 6.70
CA GLN A 207 9.26 20.26 6.15
C GLN A 207 9.39 21.22 4.96
N MET A 208 8.37 21.32 4.10
CA MET A 208 8.32 22.31 3.01
C MET A 208 8.19 23.74 3.59
N GLU A 209 7.37 23.92 4.62
CA GLU A 209 7.28 25.21 5.35
C GLU A 209 8.66 25.64 5.91
N MET A 210 9.40 24.70 6.53
CA MET A 210 10.77 24.95 7.02
C MET A 210 11.75 25.29 5.88
N ALA A 211 11.56 24.71 4.70
CA ALA A 211 12.36 25.02 3.51
C ALA A 211 11.99 26.36 2.87
N GLY A 212 10.87 26.98 3.29
CA GLY A 212 10.34 28.21 2.68
C GLY A 212 9.75 27.99 1.29
N GLU A 213 9.33 26.78 0.97
CA GLU A 213 8.83 26.39 -0.33
C GLU A 213 7.46 25.70 -0.24
N TYR A 214 6.76 25.60 -1.36
CA TYR A 214 5.50 24.88 -1.49
C TYR A 214 5.50 24.10 -2.81
N PRO A 215 5.02 22.83 -2.86
CA PRO A 215 5.15 22.02 -4.08
C PRO A 215 4.15 22.46 -5.17
N ASP A 216 4.66 22.70 -6.37
CA ASP A 216 3.84 22.87 -7.58
C ASP A 216 3.30 21.50 -8.06
N LYS A 217 4.09 20.43 -7.86
CA LYS A 217 3.76 19.08 -8.28
C LYS A 217 4.11 18.05 -7.18
N ILE A 218 3.22 17.08 -6.99
CA ILE A 218 3.48 15.90 -6.16
C ILE A 218 3.33 14.65 -7.03
N ILE A 219 4.41 13.87 -7.11
CA ILE A 219 4.49 12.65 -7.91
C ILE A 219 4.73 11.47 -6.96
N ALA A 220 3.92 10.42 -7.07
CA ALA A 220 4.13 9.23 -6.27
C ALA A 220 3.77 7.96 -7.03
N CYS A 221 4.42 6.85 -6.69
CA CYS A 221 4.11 5.55 -7.29
C CYS A 221 2.74 5.04 -6.88
N PHE A 222 2.07 4.32 -7.80
CA PHE A 222 0.71 3.88 -7.62
C PHE A 222 0.56 2.36 -7.83
N GLY A 223 0.30 1.64 -6.72
CA GLY A 223 -0.21 0.27 -6.72
C GLY A 223 -1.71 0.28 -6.47
N GLY A 224 -2.14 0.05 -5.23
CA GLY A 224 -3.52 0.26 -4.77
C GLY A 224 -3.80 1.69 -4.31
N GLY A 225 -2.76 2.54 -4.12
CA GLY A 225 -2.89 3.95 -3.80
C GLY A 225 -2.26 4.43 -2.50
N SER A 226 -1.85 3.55 -1.58
CA SER A 226 -1.40 3.95 -0.23
C SER A 226 -0.16 4.87 -0.22
N ASN A 227 0.79 4.68 -1.13
CA ASN A 227 1.95 5.56 -1.25
C ASN A 227 1.53 6.94 -1.72
N PHE A 228 0.74 7.00 -2.78
CA PHE A 228 0.24 8.24 -3.35
C PHE A 228 -0.62 9.03 -2.35
N SER A 229 -1.64 8.38 -1.74
CA SER A 229 -2.53 9.03 -0.78
C SER A 229 -1.76 9.58 0.42
N GLY A 230 -0.76 8.86 0.89
CA GLY A 230 0.05 9.26 2.03
C GLY A 230 0.72 10.60 1.86
N ILE A 231 1.32 10.86 0.71
CA ILE A 231 1.98 12.14 0.43
C ILE A 231 1.01 13.18 -0.13
N ALA A 232 0.02 12.78 -0.94
CA ALA A 232 -0.81 13.70 -1.70
C ALA A 232 -1.99 14.29 -0.91
N PHE A 233 -2.70 13.49 -0.09
CA PHE A 233 -3.95 13.92 0.53
C PHE A 233 -3.83 15.16 1.44
N PRO A 234 -2.81 15.32 2.30
CA PRO A 234 -2.65 16.54 3.06
C PRO A 234 -2.54 17.79 2.18
N PHE A 235 -1.74 17.75 1.12
CA PHE A 235 -1.63 18.86 0.17
C PHE A 235 -2.87 19.05 -0.71
N MET A 236 -3.55 17.98 -1.08
CA MET A 236 -4.80 18.03 -1.86
C MET A 236 -5.91 18.73 -1.08
N ARG A 237 -5.92 18.59 0.26
CA ARG A 237 -6.78 19.36 1.15
C ARG A 237 -6.60 20.87 0.95
N HIS A 238 -5.37 21.35 0.75
CA HIS A 238 -5.11 22.76 0.50
C HIS A 238 -5.66 23.22 -0.87
N ASN A 239 -5.60 22.35 -1.89
CA ASN A 239 -6.24 22.67 -3.17
C ASN A 239 -7.76 22.83 -3.01
N ILE A 240 -8.39 21.92 -2.26
CA ILE A 240 -9.85 21.89 -2.07
C ILE A 240 -10.34 23.04 -1.19
N LEU A 241 -9.66 23.31 -0.08
CA LEU A 241 -10.13 24.23 0.96
C LEU A 241 -9.54 25.65 0.86
N GLU A 242 -8.33 25.78 0.30
CA GLU A 242 -7.56 27.01 0.32
C GLU A 242 -7.25 27.55 -1.09
N GLY A 243 -7.69 26.85 -2.14
CA GLY A 243 -7.49 27.28 -3.53
C GLY A 243 -6.04 27.19 -4.03
N LYS A 244 -5.22 26.33 -3.41
CA LYS A 244 -3.89 26.00 -3.94
C LYS A 244 -4.04 25.20 -5.25
N THR A 245 -2.99 25.16 -6.06
CA THR A 245 -3.02 24.60 -7.41
C THR A 245 -1.93 23.54 -7.65
N THR A 246 -1.55 22.80 -6.60
CA THR A 246 -0.61 21.69 -6.72
C THR A 246 -1.16 20.65 -7.68
N GLU A 247 -0.35 20.20 -8.63
CA GLU A 247 -0.65 19.10 -9.55
C GLU A 247 -0.29 17.77 -8.91
N PHE A 248 -1.22 16.79 -8.95
CA PHE A 248 -1.01 15.46 -8.36
C PHE A 248 -0.92 14.40 -9.44
N ILE A 249 0.22 13.70 -9.50
CA ILE A 249 0.56 12.73 -10.53
C ILE A 249 0.77 11.34 -9.91
N ALA A 250 -0.10 10.40 -10.27
CA ALA A 250 -0.03 9.01 -9.83
C ALA A 250 0.69 8.17 -10.88
N ALA A 251 1.92 7.71 -10.59
CA ALA A 251 2.73 6.94 -11.52
C ALA A 251 2.52 5.43 -11.32
N GLU A 252 1.92 4.77 -12.32
CA GLU A 252 1.66 3.33 -12.32
C GLU A 252 2.52 2.59 -13.35
N PRO A 253 2.75 1.27 -13.20
CA PRO A 253 3.43 0.50 -14.25
C PRO A 253 2.52 0.29 -15.46
N GLU A 254 3.08 0.46 -16.67
CA GLU A 254 2.38 0.19 -17.94
C GLU A 254 1.76 -1.24 -17.98
N ALA A 255 2.35 -2.18 -17.25
CA ALA A 255 1.86 -3.55 -17.17
C ALA A 255 0.65 -3.76 -16.26
N CYS A 256 0.24 -2.73 -15.47
CA CYS A 256 -0.96 -2.72 -14.63
C CYS A 256 -1.64 -1.34 -14.69
N PRO A 257 -2.17 -0.92 -15.87
CA PRO A 257 -2.53 0.46 -16.16
C PRO A 257 -3.98 0.76 -15.76
N LYS A 258 -4.33 0.61 -14.47
CA LYS A 258 -5.70 0.81 -14.00
C LYS A 258 -6.18 2.25 -14.02
N LEU A 259 -5.28 3.23 -13.75
CA LEU A 259 -5.65 4.64 -13.77
C LEU A 259 -5.73 5.20 -15.20
N THR A 260 -4.84 4.74 -16.08
CA THR A 260 -4.70 5.28 -17.45
C THR A 260 -5.56 4.54 -18.47
N ARG A 261 -5.82 3.24 -18.28
CA ARG A 261 -6.56 2.37 -19.22
C ARG A 261 -7.67 1.56 -18.57
N GLY A 262 -7.82 1.63 -17.24
CA GLY A 262 -8.90 0.96 -16.51
C GLY A 262 -10.25 1.66 -16.71
N LYS A 263 -11.31 1.01 -16.20
CA LYS A 263 -12.66 1.55 -16.18
C LYS A 263 -13.07 1.87 -14.74
N PHE A 264 -13.87 2.91 -14.56
CA PHE A 264 -14.52 3.18 -13.28
C PHE A 264 -15.79 2.36 -13.18
N GLU A 265 -15.74 1.29 -12.41
CA GLU A 265 -16.86 0.36 -12.21
C GLU A 265 -16.78 -0.31 -10.82
N TYR A 266 -17.84 -1.02 -10.44
CA TYR A 266 -17.83 -1.84 -9.24
C TYR A 266 -17.06 -3.13 -9.51
N ASP A 267 -16.06 -3.43 -8.69
CA ASP A 267 -15.24 -4.63 -8.80
C ASP A 267 -14.89 -5.21 -7.42
N PHE A 268 -14.51 -6.47 -7.37
CA PHE A 268 -14.01 -7.11 -6.16
C PHE A 268 -12.54 -6.75 -5.91
N GLY A 269 -12.16 -6.69 -4.64
CA GLY A 269 -10.75 -6.50 -4.25
C GLY A 269 -9.90 -7.77 -4.40
N ASP A 270 -10.54 -8.93 -4.54
CA ASP A 270 -9.91 -10.25 -4.61
C ASP A 270 -10.49 -11.12 -5.73
N GLU A 271 -9.76 -12.18 -6.10
CA GLU A 271 -10.12 -13.04 -7.23
C GLU A 271 -11.37 -13.91 -6.97
N SER A 272 -11.59 -14.35 -5.73
CA SER A 272 -12.70 -15.23 -5.35
C SER A 272 -13.97 -14.50 -4.90
N GLY A 273 -13.96 -13.16 -4.83
CA GLY A 273 -15.11 -12.35 -4.45
C GLY A 273 -15.46 -12.41 -2.95
N TYR A 274 -14.47 -12.61 -2.08
CA TYR A 274 -14.65 -12.54 -0.62
C TYR A 274 -14.69 -11.11 -0.08
N THR A 275 -14.15 -10.15 -0.85
CA THR A 275 -14.25 -8.72 -0.53
C THR A 275 -15.58 -8.14 -0.99
N PRO A 276 -16.06 -7.04 -0.38
CA PRO A 276 -17.22 -6.32 -0.93
C PRO A 276 -16.89 -5.72 -2.30
N LEU A 277 -17.94 -5.54 -3.12
CA LEU A 277 -17.88 -4.75 -4.34
C LEU A 277 -17.61 -3.29 -4.01
N LEU A 278 -16.56 -2.72 -4.60
CA LEU A 278 -16.14 -1.33 -4.39
C LEU A 278 -16.10 -0.57 -5.72
N PRO A 279 -16.56 0.69 -5.76
CA PRO A 279 -16.42 1.53 -6.94
C PRO A 279 -14.95 1.91 -7.10
N MET A 280 -14.31 1.50 -8.19
CA MET A 280 -12.88 1.72 -8.41
C MET A 280 -12.53 1.84 -9.90
N TYR A 281 -11.42 2.49 -10.20
CA TYR A 281 -10.74 2.29 -11.47
C TYR A 281 -10.07 0.91 -11.46
N THR A 282 -10.47 0.04 -12.37
CA THR A 282 -10.01 -1.36 -12.40
C THR A 282 -9.72 -1.84 -13.82
N ILE A 283 -8.86 -2.84 -13.92
CA ILE A 283 -8.61 -3.65 -15.13
C ILE A 283 -9.16 -5.08 -14.97
N GLY A 284 -10.01 -5.29 -13.94
CA GLY A 284 -10.70 -6.56 -13.64
C GLY A 284 -10.00 -7.40 -12.57
N HIS A 285 -10.77 -7.89 -11.57
CA HIS A 285 -10.25 -8.69 -10.46
C HIS A 285 -9.60 -10.02 -10.88
N ASN A 286 -9.92 -10.52 -12.08
CA ASN A 286 -9.28 -11.70 -12.68
C ASN A 286 -8.00 -11.38 -13.47
N PHE A 287 -7.55 -10.11 -13.48
CA PHE A 287 -6.37 -9.69 -14.20
C PHE A 287 -5.11 -10.37 -13.65
N GLN A 288 -4.38 -11.07 -14.51
CA GLN A 288 -3.09 -11.68 -14.19
C GLN A 288 -1.95 -10.77 -14.67
N PRO A 289 -1.21 -10.15 -13.77
CA PRO A 289 -0.14 -9.24 -14.15
C PRO A 289 1.03 -9.99 -14.78
N ALA A 290 1.65 -9.38 -15.79
CA ALA A 290 2.86 -9.91 -16.42
C ALA A 290 4.00 -10.09 -15.40
N ASN A 291 4.92 -11.01 -15.68
CA ASN A 291 6.09 -11.30 -14.84
C ASN A 291 7.16 -10.20 -14.97
N ILE A 292 6.84 -9.00 -14.50
CA ILE A 292 7.75 -7.85 -14.48
C ILE A 292 8.24 -7.56 -13.06
N HIS A 293 9.32 -6.80 -12.93
CA HIS A 293 9.87 -6.38 -11.64
C HIS A 293 9.19 -5.13 -11.06
N ALA A 294 7.86 -5.04 -11.12
CA ALA A 294 7.11 -3.89 -10.63
C ALA A 294 6.99 -3.78 -9.10
N GLY A 295 7.68 -4.63 -8.36
CA GLY A 295 7.64 -4.61 -6.90
C GLY A 295 6.23 -4.85 -6.35
N GLY A 296 5.67 -3.89 -5.62
CA GLY A 296 4.32 -3.94 -5.04
C GLY A 296 3.25 -3.25 -5.89
N LEU A 297 3.48 -3.00 -7.18
CA LEU A 297 2.61 -2.18 -8.02
C LEU A 297 1.75 -3.01 -9.01
N ARG A 298 1.53 -4.30 -8.74
CA ARG A 298 0.79 -5.24 -9.62
C ARG A 298 -0.60 -5.56 -9.09
N TYR A 299 -1.36 -4.55 -8.71
CA TYR A 299 -2.75 -4.70 -8.26
C TYR A 299 -3.71 -4.16 -9.33
N HIS A 300 -4.82 -4.85 -9.55
CA HIS A 300 -5.77 -4.58 -10.64
C HIS A 300 -6.62 -3.33 -10.42
N GLY A 301 -6.82 -2.89 -9.16
CA GLY A 301 -7.74 -1.83 -8.79
C GLY A 301 -7.08 -0.65 -8.09
N ALA A 302 -7.76 0.46 -8.04
CA ALA A 302 -7.40 1.65 -7.30
C ALA A 302 -8.33 1.86 -6.09
N GLY A 303 -7.81 2.42 -5.01
CA GLY A 303 -8.60 2.73 -3.81
C GLY A 303 -9.82 3.61 -4.13
N VAL A 304 -10.91 3.45 -3.37
CA VAL A 304 -12.21 4.08 -3.63
C VAL A 304 -12.13 5.60 -3.69
N ILE A 305 -11.57 6.23 -2.65
CA ILE A 305 -11.43 7.70 -2.61
C ILE A 305 -10.54 8.18 -3.76
N ILE A 306 -9.44 7.50 -4.04
CA ILE A 306 -8.52 7.89 -5.13
C ILE A 306 -9.21 7.77 -6.48
N SER A 307 -10.00 6.73 -6.69
CA SER A 307 -10.77 6.53 -7.90
C SER A 307 -11.79 7.66 -8.11
N GLN A 308 -12.45 8.10 -7.05
CA GLN A 308 -13.37 9.23 -7.13
C GLN A 308 -12.61 10.54 -7.44
N LEU A 309 -11.50 10.79 -6.75
CA LEU A 309 -10.68 11.99 -6.98
C LEU A 309 -10.09 12.03 -8.40
N LEU A 310 -9.71 10.89 -8.97
CA LEU A 310 -9.29 10.80 -10.38
C LEU A 310 -10.45 11.15 -11.32
N LYS A 311 -11.64 10.58 -11.07
CA LYS A 311 -12.84 10.85 -11.85
C LYS A 311 -13.25 12.32 -11.82
N ASP A 312 -13.07 12.97 -10.67
CA ASP A 312 -13.39 14.38 -10.44
C ASP A 312 -12.28 15.35 -10.92
N GLY A 313 -11.15 14.81 -11.43
CA GLY A 313 -10.08 15.59 -12.02
C GLY A 313 -9.08 16.22 -11.04
N TYR A 314 -9.06 15.77 -9.75
CA TYR A 314 -8.09 16.26 -8.75
C TYR A 314 -6.68 15.67 -8.92
N LEU A 315 -6.56 14.60 -9.64
CA LEU A 315 -5.28 13.97 -9.97
C LEU A 315 -5.33 13.37 -11.37
N HIS A 316 -4.16 13.01 -11.91
CA HIS A 316 -4.10 12.21 -13.13
C HIS A 316 -3.07 11.08 -13.00
N GLY A 317 -3.29 10.02 -13.77
CA GLY A 317 -2.41 8.86 -13.86
C GLY A 317 -1.41 8.99 -15.01
N VAL A 318 -0.21 8.45 -14.80
CA VAL A 318 0.77 8.24 -15.87
C VAL A 318 1.28 6.80 -15.80
N ASP A 319 1.37 6.13 -16.95
CA ASP A 319 1.92 4.78 -17.02
C ASP A 319 3.41 4.81 -17.41
N ILE A 320 4.23 4.07 -16.68
CA ILE A 320 5.69 4.07 -16.83
C ILE A 320 6.15 2.67 -17.27
N LYS A 321 6.96 2.63 -18.34
CA LYS A 321 7.60 1.39 -18.80
C LYS A 321 8.67 0.93 -17.82
N GLN A 322 8.78 -0.38 -17.62
CA GLN A 322 9.75 -0.97 -16.70
C GLN A 322 11.19 -0.49 -16.97
N ASN A 323 11.61 -0.46 -18.24
CA ASN A 323 12.98 -0.06 -18.58
C ASN A 323 13.26 1.42 -18.29
N ASP A 324 12.25 2.28 -18.44
CA ASP A 324 12.41 3.70 -18.14
C ASP A 324 12.46 3.93 -16.63
N SER A 325 11.66 3.16 -15.86
CA SER A 325 11.77 3.13 -14.40
C SER A 325 13.17 2.68 -13.92
N PHE A 326 13.76 1.67 -14.56
CA PHE A 326 15.13 1.22 -14.24
C PHE A 326 16.18 2.26 -14.58
N LYS A 327 16.07 2.94 -15.73
CA LYS A 327 16.99 4.04 -16.10
C LYS A 327 16.90 5.18 -15.08
N ALA A 328 15.69 5.58 -14.70
CA ALA A 328 15.47 6.60 -13.68
C ALA A 328 16.04 6.19 -12.32
N GLY A 329 15.82 4.94 -11.89
CA GLY A 329 16.39 4.40 -10.66
C GLY A 329 17.93 4.38 -10.64
N LEU A 330 18.56 4.04 -11.78
CA LEU A 330 20.02 4.10 -11.91
C LEU A 330 20.55 5.54 -11.88
N LEU A 331 19.84 6.48 -12.52
CA LEU A 331 20.19 7.89 -12.45
C LEU A 331 20.08 8.38 -11.01
N PHE A 332 18.97 8.14 -10.33
CA PHE A 332 18.76 8.52 -8.93
C PHE A 332 19.85 7.96 -8.00
N ALA A 333 20.17 6.67 -8.11
CA ALA A 333 21.21 6.02 -7.29
C ALA A 333 22.64 6.55 -7.55
N ARG A 334 22.87 7.25 -8.66
CA ARG A 334 24.16 7.86 -8.99
C ARG A 334 24.25 9.32 -8.58
N THR A 335 23.14 9.93 -8.28
CA THR A 335 23.04 11.36 -7.94
C THR A 335 22.72 11.58 -6.47
N GLU A 336 21.90 10.72 -5.88
CA GLU A 336 21.39 10.82 -4.50
C GLU A 336 21.70 9.55 -3.70
#